data_ce394bf6aff2c08d036adbf23566c4c8
#
_entry.id   ce394bf6aff2c08d036adbf23566c4c8
#
_cell.length_a   1.000
_cell.length_b   1.000
_cell.length_c   1.000
_cell.angle_alpha   90.00
_cell.angle_beta   90.00
_cell.angle_gamma   90.00
#
_symmetry.space_group_name_H-M   'P 1'
#
loop_
_entity.id
_entity.type
_entity.pdbx_description
1 polymer ?
#
loop_
_entity_poly.entity_id
_entity_poly.type
_entity_poly.pdbx_seq_one_letter_code
_entity_poly.pdbx_strand_id
1 'polypeptide(L)'
;METIRTKYLGGLRTEAEHVKSGQKVITDAPLDNQGKGEAFSPSDLMTASLSSCMLTIMGIAARTHDIPFENISCKVTKIMVANPRRVGEIVVEFDM
;
A
#
# COMPACT_ATOMS: atom_id res chain seq x y z
N MET A 1 -20.48 -11.55 -0.52
CA MET A 1 -19.37 -11.95 0.35
C MET A 1 -18.44 -10.78 0.57
N GLU A 2 -18.03 -10.59 1.80
CA GLU A 2 -17.09 -9.53 2.12
C GLU A 2 -15.72 -9.83 1.53
N THR A 3 -15.03 -8.80 1.07
CA THR A 3 -13.66 -8.93 0.57
C THR A 3 -12.66 -8.87 1.72
N ILE A 4 -12.85 -7.94 2.63
CA ILE A 4 -11.92 -7.65 3.71
C ILE A 4 -12.68 -7.46 5.01
N ARG A 5 -12.10 -7.92 6.11
CA ARG A 5 -12.56 -7.62 7.46
C ARG A 5 -11.42 -6.95 8.21
N THR A 6 -11.70 -5.82 8.83
CA THR A 6 -10.70 -5.08 9.57
C THR A 6 -11.16 -4.89 11.00
N LYS A 7 -10.25 -5.10 11.95
CA LYS A 7 -10.53 -4.87 13.36
C LYS A 7 -9.46 -4.00 13.98
N TYR A 8 -9.86 -3.24 14.98
CA TYR A 8 -8.95 -2.40 15.75
C TYR A 8 -8.35 -3.23 16.88
N LEU A 9 -7.01 -3.20 16.97
CA LEU A 9 -6.28 -4.01 17.97
C LEU A 9 -5.94 -3.22 19.23
N GLY A 10 -6.20 -1.92 19.28
CA GLY A 10 -5.72 -1.05 20.33
C GLY A 10 -4.35 -0.48 19.96
N GLY A 11 -3.93 0.54 20.67
CA GLY A 11 -2.64 1.16 20.44
C GLY A 11 -2.44 1.76 19.05
N LEU A 12 -3.55 2.20 18.43
CA LEU A 12 -3.55 2.79 17.08
C LEU A 12 -3.12 1.79 16.00
N ARG A 13 -3.42 0.51 16.20
CA ARG A 13 -3.13 -0.58 15.26
C ARG A 13 -4.41 -1.22 14.77
N THR A 14 -4.37 -1.68 13.54
CA THR A 14 -5.47 -2.46 12.96
C THR A 14 -4.94 -3.71 12.30
N GLU A 15 -5.84 -4.68 12.13
CA GLU A 15 -5.54 -5.90 11.38
C GLU A 15 -6.60 -6.04 10.30
N ALA A 16 -6.17 -6.06 9.04
CA ALA A 16 -7.06 -6.28 7.90
C ALA A 16 -6.85 -7.71 7.39
N GLU A 17 -7.94 -8.44 7.21
CA GLU A 17 -7.90 -9.81 6.73
C GLU A 17 -8.54 -9.90 5.36
N HIS A 18 -7.83 -10.51 4.42
CA HIS A 18 -8.39 -10.87 3.12
C HIS A 18 -9.19 -12.15 3.30
N VAL A 19 -10.52 -12.04 3.23
CA VAL A 19 -11.42 -13.13 3.65
C VAL A 19 -11.15 -14.41 2.85
N LYS A 20 -10.96 -14.29 1.54
CA LYS A 20 -10.78 -15.46 0.68
C LYS A 20 -9.47 -16.21 0.91
N SER A 21 -8.36 -15.48 1.11
CA SER A 21 -7.04 -16.11 1.27
C SER A 21 -6.65 -16.32 2.72
N GLY A 22 -7.27 -15.60 3.64
CA GLY A 22 -6.88 -15.63 5.05
C GLY A 22 -5.65 -14.80 5.37
N GLN A 23 -5.06 -14.14 4.37
CA GLN A 23 -3.90 -13.29 4.63
C GLN A 23 -4.27 -12.06 5.44
N LYS A 24 -3.35 -11.63 6.29
CA LYS A 24 -3.57 -10.50 7.19
C LYS A 24 -2.49 -9.46 7.03
N VAL A 25 -2.88 -8.20 7.17
CA VAL A 25 -1.98 -7.05 7.14
C VAL A 25 -2.22 -6.23 8.40
N ILE A 26 -1.14 -5.91 9.09
CA ILE A 26 -1.19 -5.06 10.28
C ILE A 26 -0.86 -3.63 9.85
N THR A 27 -1.63 -2.66 10.33
CA THR A 27 -1.30 -1.24 10.17
C THR A 27 -0.95 -0.64 11.50
N ASP A 28 -0.16 0.41 11.47
CA ASP A 28 0.27 1.13 12.67
C ASP A 28 0.28 2.63 12.34
N ALA A 29 -0.21 3.45 13.25
CA ALA A 29 -0.17 4.89 13.03
C ALA A 29 1.29 5.36 12.94
N PRO A 30 1.59 6.36 12.09
CA PRO A 30 2.96 6.81 11.92
C PRO A 30 3.45 7.62 13.13
N LEU A 31 4.77 7.75 13.24
CA LEU A 31 5.38 8.47 14.35
C LEU A 31 4.89 9.91 14.45
N ASP A 32 4.67 10.57 13.31
CA ASP A 32 4.22 11.96 13.28
C ASP A 32 2.71 12.11 13.53
N ASN A 33 2.02 11.00 13.83
CA ASN A 33 0.60 10.99 14.13
C ASN A 33 0.29 10.05 15.31
N GLN A 34 1.10 10.14 16.37
CA GLN A 34 0.92 9.46 17.65
C GLN A 34 1.12 7.95 17.63
N GLY A 35 1.57 7.38 16.53
CA GLY A 35 1.81 5.95 16.41
C GLY A 35 3.26 5.59 16.64
N LYS A 36 3.55 4.28 16.58
CA LYS A 36 4.90 3.75 16.74
C LYS A 36 5.65 3.61 15.42
N GLY A 37 4.94 3.65 14.29
CA GLY A 37 5.54 3.54 12.98
C GLY A 37 6.21 2.20 12.71
N GLU A 38 5.76 1.13 13.36
CA GLU A 38 6.39 -0.18 13.26
C GLU A 38 5.87 -1.04 12.11
N ALA A 39 4.88 -0.53 11.40
CA ALA A 39 4.28 -1.19 10.24
C ALA A 39 3.78 -0.12 9.28
N PHE A 40 3.19 -0.54 8.17
CA PHE A 40 2.54 0.40 7.24
C PHE A 40 1.47 1.19 7.98
N SER A 41 1.45 2.51 7.81
CA SER A 41 0.27 3.27 8.20
C SER A 41 -0.84 2.99 7.16
N PRO A 42 -2.11 3.31 7.46
CA PRO A 42 -3.15 3.15 6.45
C PRO A 42 -2.88 3.90 5.14
N SER A 43 -2.32 5.11 5.20
CA SER A 43 -1.97 5.86 3.99
C SER A 43 -0.75 5.28 3.28
N ASP A 44 0.21 4.70 4.01
CA ASP A 44 1.32 3.95 3.40
C ASP A 44 0.78 2.75 2.62
N LEU A 45 -0.17 2.02 3.20
CA LEU A 45 -0.77 0.86 2.58
C LEU A 45 -1.55 1.24 1.32
N MET A 46 -2.28 2.35 1.35
CA MET A 46 -2.97 2.89 0.19
C MET A 46 -1.97 3.22 -0.92
N THR A 47 -0.84 3.82 -0.56
CA THR A 47 0.22 4.17 -1.50
C THR A 47 0.87 2.92 -2.10
N ALA A 48 1.11 1.91 -1.27
CA ALA A 48 1.65 0.62 -1.72
C ALA A 48 0.68 -0.07 -2.69
N SER A 49 -0.62 0.03 -2.44
CA SER A 49 -1.62 -0.58 -3.33
C SER A 49 -1.60 0.07 -4.71
N LEU A 50 -1.36 1.37 -4.79
CA LEU A 50 -1.25 2.09 -6.06
C LEU A 50 -0.05 1.56 -6.86
N SER A 51 1.12 1.48 -6.26
CA SER A 51 2.32 1.00 -6.95
C SER A 51 2.19 -0.46 -7.37
N SER A 52 1.60 -1.29 -6.50
CA SER A 52 1.34 -2.70 -6.83
C SER A 52 0.39 -2.83 -8.01
N CYS A 53 -0.66 -2.00 -8.03
CA CYS A 53 -1.62 -1.99 -9.13
C CYS A 53 -0.95 -1.61 -10.45
N MET A 54 -0.12 -0.57 -10.44
CA MET A 54 0.59 -0.12 -11.62
C MET A 54 1.50 -1.21 -12.18
N LEU A 55 2.30 -1.85 -11.32
CA LEU A 55 3.18 -2.94 -11.73
C LEU A 55 2.39 -4.14 -12.26
N THR A 56 1.27 -4.47 -11.63
CA THR A 56 0.44 -5.59 -12.06
C THR A 56 -0.16 -5.33 -13.44
N ILE A 57 -0.66 -4.12 -13.69
CA ILE A 57 -1.22 -3.75 -14.98
C ILE A 57 -0.14 -3.80 -16.07
N MET A 58 1.06 -3.31 -15.76
CA MET A 58 2.20 -3.37 -16.68
C MET A 58 2.57 -4.82 -16.97
N GLY A 59 2.58 -5.69 -15.95
CA GLY A 59 2.86 -7.11 -16.12
C GLY A 59 1.83 -7.81 -17.00
N ILE A 60 0.56 -7.49 -16.83
CA ILE A 60 -0.51 -8.04 -17.68
C ILE A 60 -0.31 -7.62 -19.14
N ALA A 61 -0.01 -6.34 -19.37
CA ALA A 61 0.24 -5.84 -20.73
C ALA A 61 1.45 -6.51 -21.35
N ALA A 62 2.53 -6.67 -20.58
CA ALA A 62 3.73 -7.36 -21.07
C ALA A 62 3.44 -8.81 -21.45
N ARG A 63 2.65 -9.52 -20.65
CA ARG A 63 2.25 -10.88 -20.94
C ARG A 63 1.41 -10.96 -22.21
N THR A 64 0.48 -10.03 -22.38
CA THR A 64 -0.39 -9.98 -23.55
C THR A 64 0.41 -9.77 -24.83
N HIS A 65 1.49 -8.99 -24.78
CA HIS A 65 2.32 -8.67 -25.92
C HIS A 65 3.59 -9.54 -25.99
N ASP A 66 3.70 -10.56 -25.14
CA ASP A 66 4.81 -11.49 -25.09
C ASP A 66 6.15 -10.77 -24.89
N ILE A 67 6.16 -9.79 -23.99
CA ILE A 67 7.36 -9.02 -23.66
C ILE A 67 7.87 -9.48 -22.29
N PRO A 68 9.18 -9.77 -22.14
CA PRO A 68 9.73 -10.10 -20.82
C PRO A 68 9.52 -8.95 -19.83
N PHE A 69 9.11 -9.31 -18.61
CA PHE A 69 8.84 -8.33 -17.55
C PHE A 69 9.34 -8.91 -16.22
N GLU A 70 10.66 -8.81 -16.00
CA GLU A 70 11.32 -9.36 -14.82
C GLU A 70 12.26 -8.33 -14.22
N ASN A 71 12.53 -8.48 -12.92
CA ASN A 71 13.42 -7.60 -12.17
C ASN A 71 13.00 -6.13 -12.23
N ILE A 72 11.69 -5.91 -12.22
CA ILE A 72 11.12 -4.58 -12.24
C ILE A 72 10.77 -4.19 -10.80
N SER A 73 11.16 -3.00 -10.41
CA SER A 73 10.84 -2.48 -9.08
C SER A 73 10.45 -1.02 -9.17
N CYS A 74 9.90 -0.50 -8.08
CA CYS A 74 9.64 0.93 -7.99
C CYS A 74 9.89 1.40 -6.56
N LYS A 75 10.21 2.67 -6.44
CA LYS A 75 10.31 3.37 -5.16
C LYS A 75 9.14 4.32 -5.08
N VAL A 76 8.49 4.35 -3.92
CA VAL A 76 7.29 5.16 -3.73
C VAL A 76 7.50 6.09 -2.57
N THR A 77 7.24 7.37 -2.79
CA THR A 77 7.31 8.40 -1.76
C THR A 77 5.93 9.02 -1.61
N LYS A 78 5.47 9.04 -0.37
CA LYS A 78 4.18 9.63 0.00
C LYS A 78 4.46 11.00 0.61
N ILE A 79 3.80 12.04 0.10
CA ILE A 79 3.93 13.40 0.60
C ILE A 79 2.61 13.81 1.24
N MET A 80 2.64 14.00 2.56
CA MET A 80 1.48 14.43 3.33
C MET A 80 1.40 15.94 3.34
N VAL A 81 0.17 16.47 3.38
CA VAL A 81 -0.09 17.89 3.54
C VAL A 81 -1.03 18.09 4.73
N ALA A 82 -1.04 19.29 5.27
CA ALA A 82 -1.81 19.63 6.45
C ALA A 82 -3.03 20.48 6.12
N ASN A 83 -3.90 20.64 7.14
CA ASN A 83 -5.06 21.54 7.16
C ASN A 83 -6.11 21.25 6.08
N PRO A 84 -6.74 20.05 6.02
CA PRO A 84 -6.57 18.91 6.92
C PRO A 84 -5.42 17.98 6.47
N ARG A 85 -5.00 17.12 7.39
CA ARG A 85 -3.98 16.12 7.10
C ARG A 85 -4.49 15.16 6.03
N ARG A 86 -3.74 15.06 4.95
CA ARG A 86 -4.10 14.21 3.81
C ARG A 86 -2.87 13.90 2.96
N VAL A 87 -3.01 12.89 2.10
CA VAL A 87 -1.97 12.63 1.10
C VAL A 87 -2.09 13.71 0.03
N GLY A 88 -1.04 14.52 -0.13
CA GLY A 88 -1.00 15.57 -1.12
C GLY A 88 -0.42 15.13 -2.44
N GLU A 89 0.54 14.19 -2.39
CA GLU A 89 1.24 13.75 -3.59
C GLU A 89 1.82 12.35 -3.36
N ILE A 90 1.84 11.55 -4.42
CA ILE A 90 2.49 10.24 -4.42
C ILE A 90 3.45 10.22 -5.59
N VAL A 91 4.73 9.97 -5.31
CA VAL A 91 5.76 9.89 -6.34
C VAL A 91 6.15 8.42 -6.49
N VAL A 92 6.01 7.89 -7.70
CA VAL A 92 6.34 6.50 -8.02
C VAL A 92 7.47 6.52 -9.05
N GLU A 93 8.62 5.96 -8.66
CA GLU A 93 9.79 5.89 -9.53
C GLU A 93 10.05 4.43 -9.89
N PHE A 94 10.03 4.12 -11.18
CA PHE A 94 10.23 2.77 -11.66
C PHE A 94 11.69 2.53 -12.03
N ASP A 95 12.19 1.35 -11.70
CA ASP A 95 13.48 0.85 -12.14
C ASP A 95 13.21 -0.35 -13.06
N MET A 96 13.39 -0.14 -14.33
CA MET A 96 13.07 -1.16 -15.33
C MET A 96 14.28 -1.54 -16.17
#